data_6bd697be6d48c35c59fecfaaf282b7aa
#
_entry.id   6bd697be6d48c35c59fecfaaf282b7aa
#
_cell.length_a   1.000
_cell.length_b   1.000
_cell.length_c   1.000
_cell.angle_alpha   90.00
_cell.angle_beta   90.00
_cell.angle_gamma   90.00
#
_symmetry.space_group_name_H-M   'P 1'
#
loop_
_entity.id
_entity.type
_entity.pdbx_description
1 polymer ?
#
loop_
_entity_poly.entity_id
_entity_poly.type
_entity_poly.pdbx_seq_one_letter_code
_entity_poly.pdbx_strand_id
1 'polypeptide(L)'
;IAGLQVLRLLNEPTAAAVAYGLDTGHEGLVAVYDLGGGTFDISLLRLYKGVFEVVATGGDSALGGDDFDRRIAEWIINESGYKDEVNPRQQRALMMQARAIKEALSDAESAQAIVSVDGLQFRGQLTRLEMNELIADLIEESIKACARSLRDAGDSVGKENVNNVVLVGGSTRVPAVRQAVAEFFGIEPLSNIDPERVVAIGAAVQANILVGNKPEDEMLLLDVLPLSLGLETVGGLAEKVIQRNTAIPIARSQEFTTYKDGQTAMLIHVVQGERELVSDCRSLARFELRGIPPMVAGAARIEVNFQVDADGLLSVSAGEVTTGVNASVEVKPSYGLSEAEITDMLKASFDHAKDDIVARSLTEVRVEATRMIEALQNAIAEDGERLLQPFDIDLLQQAISNLQEVSESTDAEAINQGVEMLGKASEDFAALRMDAAVRKAFAGHKLDELEESN
;
A
#
# COMPACT_ATOMS: atom_id res chain seq x y z
N ILE A 1 18.99 7.88 21.77
CA ILE A 1 18.80 7.66 23.24
C ILE A 1 19.96 6.84 23.79
N ALA A 2 20.37 5.76 23.12
CA ALA A 2 21.49 4.91 23.53
C ALA A 2 22.88 5.51 23.27
N GLY A 3 23.00 6.66 22.63
CA GLY A 3 24.26 7.30 22.27
C GLY A 3 25.01 6.61 21.13
N LEU A 4 24.36 5.73 20.39
CA LEU A 4 24.93 5.05 19.23
C LEU A 4 24.70 5.89 17.96
N GLN A 5 25.70 5.86 17.06
CA GLN A 5 25.54 6.43 15.73
C GLN A 5 24.89 5.39 14.82
N VAL A 6 23.69 5.67 14.32
CA VAL A 6 23.00 4.83 13.34
C VAL A 6 23.62 5.07 11.97
N LEU A 7 24.16 4.03 11.34
CA LEU A 7 24.78 4.09 10.02
C LEU A 7 23.74 3.94 8.91
N ARG A 8 22.78 3.04 9.10
CA ARG A 8 21.69 2.75 8.15
C ARG A 8 20.55 2.03 8.86
N LEU A 9 19.31 2.18 8.34
CA LEU A 9 18.20 1.28 8.66
C LEU A 9 18.28 0.05 7.76
N LEU A 10 17.94 -1.11 8.31
CA LEU A 10 17.96 -2.39 7.61
C LEU A 10 16.71 -3.17 8.01
N ASN A 11 15.94 -3.65 7.03
CA ASN A 11 14.77 -4.46 7.28
C ASN A 11 15.16 -5.86 7.78
N GLU A 12 14.36 -6.39 8.70
CA GLU A 12 14.59 -7.69 9.34
C GLU A 12 14.77 -8.85 8.35
N PRO A 13 13.92 -9.03 7.32
CA PRO A 13 14.09 -10.14 6.37
C PRO A 13 15.38 -10.04 5.57
N THR A 14 15.82 -8.84 5.23
CA THR A 14 17.10 -8.62 4.54
C THR A 14 18.28 -8.95 5.47
N ALA A 15 18.22 -8.50 6.72
CA ALA A 15 19.22 -8.85 7.71
C ALA A 15 19.31 -10.37 7.92
N ALA A 16 18.16 -11.05 7.99
CA ALA A 16 18.13 -12.50 8.14
C ALA A 16 18.78 -13.22 6.95
N ALA A 17 18.53 -12.80 5.73
CA ALA A 17 19.14 -13.37 4.51
C ALA A 17 20.68 -13.15 4.51
N VAL A 18 21.13 -11.95 4.89
CA VAL A 18 22.58 -11.63 5.03
C VAL A 18 23.25 -12.53 6.07
N ALA A 19 22.60 -12.79 7.21
CA ALA A 19 23.16 -13.64 8.26
C ALA A 19 23.45 -15.07 7.78
N TYR A 20 22.68 -15.59 6.84
CA TYR A 20 22.88 -16.90 6.25
C TYR A 20 23.94 -16.92 5.13
N GLY A 21 24.58 -15.77 4.83
CA GLY A 21 25.60 -15.68 3.79
C GLY A 21 25.08 -15.98 2.41
N LEU A 22 23.79 -15.76 2.18
CA LEU A 22 23.15 -16.01 0.89
C LEU A 22 23.62 -15.03 -0.19
N ASP A 23 24.35 -13.98 0.20
CA ASP A 23 25.03 -12.99 -0.63
C ASP A 23 26.23 -13.54 -1.39
N THR A 24 26.86 -14.63 -0.90
CA THR A 24 28.07 -15.21 -1.49
C THR A 24 27.75 -16.29 -2.51
N GLY A 25 27.51 -15.91 -3.76
CA GLY A 25 27.45 -16.85 -4.89
C GLY A 25 26.13 -17.61 -5.07
N HIS A 26 25.09 -17.31 -4.32
CA HIS A 26 23.75 -17.88 -4.50
C HIS A 26 22.91 -16.92 -5.33
N GLU A 27 22.32 -17.43 -6.41
CA GLU A 27 21.29 -16.72 -7.18
C GLU A 27 19.96 -17.45 -7.00
N GLY A 28 18.85 -16.70 -6.90
CA GLY A 28 17.53 -17.29 -6.79
C GLY A 28 16.58 -16.55 -5.86
N LEU A 29 15.47 -17.20 -5.54
CA LEU A 29 14.43 -16.66 -4.67
C LEU A 29 14.56 -17.25 -3.26
N VAL A 30 14.54 -16.39 -2.26
CA VAL A 30 14.60 -16.73 -0.84
C VAL A 30 13.30 -16.29 -0.18
N ALA A 31 12.65 -17.18 0.55
CA ALA A 31 11.53 -16.85 1.42
C ALA A 31 12.03 -16.68 2.85
N VAL A 32 11.76 -15.54 3.47
CA VAL A 32 11.99 -15.30 4.89
C VAL A 32 10.66 -15.37 5.61
N TYR A 33 10.50 -16.40 6.41
CA TYR A 33 9.32 -16.69 7.21
C TYR A 33 9.59 -16.28 8.66
N ASP A 34 9.03 -15.16 9.08
CA ASP A 34 9.24 -14.60 10.40
C ASP A 34 7.97 -14.76 11.24
N LEU A 35 8.01 -15.64 12.24
CA LEU A 35 6.93 -15.85 13.20
C LEU A 35 7.42 -15.49 14.60
N GLY A 36 7.12 -14.26 15.00
CA GLY A 36 7.46 -13.71 16.27
C GLY A 36 6.50 -14.08 17.40
N GLY A 37 6.47 -13.24 18.44
CA GLY A 37 5.52 -13.40 19.56
C GLY A 37 4.11 -12.93 19.21
N GLY A 38 3.98 -11.83 18.46
CA GLY A 38 2.68 -11.20 18.17
C GLY A 38 2.38 -10.98 16.69
N THR A 39 3.37 -11.11 15.82
CA THR A 39 3.24 -10.89 14.37
C THR A 39 3.80 -12.05 13.56
N PHE A 40 3.28 -12.21 12.38
CA PHE A 40 3.79 -13.08 11.32
C PHE A 40 4.09 -12.25 10.09
N ASP A 41 5.32 -12.37 9.57
CA ASP A 41 5.76 -11.73 8.36
C ASP A 41 6.37 -12.73 7.38
N ILE A 42 6.08 -12.57 6.09
CA ILE A 42 6.69 -13.31 5.00
C ILE A 42 7.26 -12.34 3.98
N SER A 43 8.53 -12.50 3.62
CA SER A 43 9.18 -11.72 2.58
C SER A 43 9.82 -12.62 1.54
N LEU A 44 9.61 -12.29 0.27
CA LEU A 44 10.24 -12.95 -0.86
C LEU A 44 11.35 -12.06 -1.39
N LEU A 45 12.59 -12.56 -1.30
CA LEU A 45 13.80 -11.85 -1.70
C LEU A 45 14.39 -12.52 -2.95
N ARG A 46 14.64 -11.75 -3.99
CA ARG A 46 15.42 -12.20 -5.15
C ARG A 46 16.89 -11.86 -4.94
N LEU A 47 17.74 -12.86 -5.11
CA LEU A 47 19.19 -12.75 -5.04
C LEU A 47 19.77 -12.83 -6.44
N TYR A 48 20.54 -11.82 -6.83
CA TYR A 48 21.26 -11.81 -8.09
C TYR A 48 22.56 -11.02 -7.96
N LYS A 49 23.69 -11.69 -8.12
CA LYS A 49 25.06 -11.09 -8.09
C LYS A 49 25.29 -10.16 -6.86
N GLY A 50 24.95 -10.64 -5.66
CA GLY A 50 25.11 -9.86 -4.44
C GLY A 50 24.07 -8.75 -4.22
N VAL A 51 23.08 -8.64 -5.09
CA VAL A 51 21.96 -7.72 -4.93
C VAL A 51 20.76 -8.44 -4.32
N PHE A 52 20.24 -7.92 -3.21
CA PHE A 52 18.99 -8.36 -2.61
C PHE A 52 17.86 -7.43 -3.04
N GLU A 53 16.89 -7.96 -3.76
CA GLU A 53 15.67 -7.27 -4.15
C GLU A 53 14.49 -7.91 -3.42
N VAL A 54 13.75 -7.14 -2.62
CA VAL A 54 12.47 -7.61 -2.07
C VAL A 54 11.45 -7.64 -3.19
N VAL A 55 10.92 -8.81 -3.50
CA VAL A 55 9.96 -9.01 -4.59
C VAL A 55 8.53 -8.82 -4.10
N ALA A 56 8.22 -9.34 -2.92
CA ALA A 56 6.93 -9.17 -2.26
C ALA A 56 7.05 -9.34 -0.76
N THR A 57 6.14 -8.71 -0.02
CA THR A 57 5.97 -8.87 1.42
C THR A 57 4.52 -9.12 1.75
N GLY A 58 4.27 -9.82 2.84
CA GLY A 58 2.93 -10.04 3.38
C GLY A 58 3.03 -10.54 4.81
N GLY A 59 1.90 -10.77 5.46
CA GLY A 59 1.92 -11.24 6.82
C GLY A 59 0.55 -11.18 7.49
N ASP A 60 0.56 -11.28 8.81
CA ASP A 60 -0.55 -11.06 9.70
C ASP A 60 -0.05 -10.46 11.03
N SER A 61 -0.50 -9.25 11.32
CA SER A 61 -0.07 -8.49 12.50
C SER A 61 -0.74 -8.92 13.81
N ALA A 62 -1.69 -9.85 13.75
CA ALA A 62 -2.41 -10.41 14.88
C ALA A 62 -2.21 -11.93 14.98
N LEU A 63 -1.12 -12.47 14.43
CA LEU A 63 -0.77 -13.88 14.43
C LEU A 63 0.65 -14.07 14.94
N GLY A 64 0.80 -14.76 16.07
CA GLY A 64 2.12 -15.00 16.65
C GLY A 64 2.11 -16.06 17.77
N GLY A 65 3.24 -16.20 18.42
CA GLY A 65 3.43 -17.15 19.53
C GLY A 65 2.52 -16.89 20.73
N ASP A 66 2.07 -15.65 20.93
CA ASP A 66 1.15 -15.29 22.00
C ASP A 66 -0.26 -15.83 21.73
N ASP A 67 -0.62 -16.05 20.45
CA ASP A 67 -1.88 -16.70 20.09
C ASP A 67 -1.81 -18.20 20.35
N PHE A 68 -0.67 -18.83 20.12
CA PHE A 68 -0.40 -20.21 20.53
C PHE A 68 -0.53 -20.36 22.06
N ASP A 69 0.08 -19.43 22.80
CA ASP A 69 0.00 -19.39 24.27
C ASP A 69 -1.47 -19.23 24.72
N ARG A 70 -2.26 -18.42 24.02
CA ARG A 70 -3.70 -18.24 24.33
C ARG A 70 -4.49 -19.53 24.13
N ARG A 71 -4.26 -20.27 23.04
CA ARG A 71 -4.91 -21.58 22.81
C ARG A 71 -4.59 -22.57 23.94
N ILE A 72 -3.33 -22.62 24.37
CA ILE A 72 -2.91 -23.48 25.48
C ILE A 72 -3.54 -23.02 26.82
N ALA A 73 -3.61 -21.71 27.07
CA ALA A 73 -4.25 -21.15 28.25
C ALA A 73 -5.76 -21.49 28.29
N GLU A 74 -6.45 -21.38 27.17
CA GLU A 74 -7.87 -21.78 27.04
C GLU A 74 -8.04 -23.27 27.26
N TRP A 75 -7.15 -24.12 26.77
CA TRP A 75 -7.14 -25.54 27.04
C TRP A 75 -6.99 -25.81 28.55
N ILE A 76 -6.08 -25.15 29.27
CA ILE A 76 -5.93 -25.27 30.74
C ILE A 76 -7.21 -24.90 31.47
N ILE A 77 -7.88 -23.81 31.08
CA ILE A 77 -9.16 -23.37 31.71
C ILE A 77 -10.22 -24.44 31.50
N ASN A 78 -10.37 -24.93 30.27
CA ASN A 78 -11.39 -25.93 29.96
C ASN A 78 -11.17 -27.24 30.74
N GLU A 79 -9.94 -27.76 30.76
CA GLU A 79 -9.59 -28.97 31.49
C GLU A 79 -9.67 -28.83 33.00
N SER A 80 -9.44 -27.62 33.53
CA SER A 80 -9.57 -27.34 34.97
C SER A 80 -11.01 -27.36 35.45
N GLY A 81 -11.99 -27.21 34.54
CA GLY A 81 -13.38 -27.05 34.87
C GLY A 81 -13.71 -25.75 35.59
N TYR A 82 -12.81 -24.76 35.57
CA TYR A 82 -12.99 -23.45 36.16
C TYR A 82 -14.11 -22.69 35.45
N LYS A 83 -15.10 -22.18 36.22
CA LYS A 83 -16.33 -21.58 35.64
C LYS A 83 -16.49 -20.09 35.92
N ASP A 84 -15.66 -19.54 36.82
CA ASP A 84 -15.71 -18.13 37.13
C ASP A 84 -14.95 -17.31 36.07
N GLU A 85 -15.20 -16.00 36.03
CA GLU A 85 -14.44 -15.09 35.20
C GLU A 85 -12.95 -15.09 35.59
N VAL A 86 -12.05 -15.21 34.59
CA VAL A 86 -10.60 -15.18 34.81
C VAL A 86 -10.16 -13.75 35.12
N ASN A 87 -9.61 -13.53 36.30
CA ASN A 87 -9.09 -12.21 36.66
C ASN A 87 -7.71 -11.94 36.06
N PRO A 88 -7.22 -10.67 35.99
CA PRO A 88 -5.95 -10.32 35.35
C PRO A 88 -4.72 -11.05 35.94
N ARG A 89 -4.73 -11.44 37.19
CA ARG A 89 -3.65 -12.20 37.84
C ARG A 89 -3.63 -13.65 37.39
N GLN A 90 -4.82 -14.26 37.33
CA GLN A 90 -5.00 -15.61 36.79
C GLN A 90 -4.60 -15.65 35.29
N GLN A 91 -5.07 -14.68 34.52
CA GLN A 91 -4.73 -14.58 33.09
C GLN A 91 -3.19 -14.52 32.86
N ARG A 92 -2.50 -13.69 33.64
CA ARG A 92 -1.02 -13.62 33.56
C ARG A 92 -0.38 -14.95 33.92
N ALA A 93 -0.83 -15.63 34.97
CA ALA A 93 -0.28 -16.92 35.35
C ALA A 93 -0.55 -18.01 34.32
N LEU A 94 -1.73 -18.01 33.70
CA LEU A 94 -2.09 -18.91 32.58
C LEU A 94 -1.19 -18.69 31.38
N MET A 95 -1.02 -17.44 30.93
CA MET A 95 -0.15 -17.12 29.79
C MET A 95 1.32 -17.49 30.04
N MET A 96 1.84 -17.23 31.24
CA MET A 96 3.22 -17.66 31.59
C MET A 96 3.36 -19.18 31.56
N GLN A 97 2.38 -19.93 32.09
CA GLN A 97 2.42 -21.38 32.08
C GLN A 97 2.24 -21.93 30.67
N ALA A 98 1.34 -21.35 29.87
CA ALA A 98 1.12 -21.72 28.46
C ALA A 98 2.41 -21.56 27.62
N ARG A 99 3.10 -20.43 27.76
CA ARG A 99 4.40 -20.19 27.11
C ARG A 99 5.43 -21.23 27.53
N ALA A 100 5.56 -21.51 28.83
CA ALA A 100 6.51 -22.51 29.31
C ALA A 100 6.20 -23.93 28.76
N ILE A 101 4.93 -24.28 28.62
CA ILE A 101 4.49 -25.54 28.02
C ILE A 101 4.83 -25.56 26.52
N LYS A 102 4.51 -24.51 25.77
CA LYS A 102 4.83 -24.39 24.35
C LYS A 102 6.32 -24.56 24.10
N GLU A 103 7.16 -23.85 24.85
CA GLU A 103 8.61 -23.93 24.75
C GLU A 103 9.12 -25.35 25.08
N ALA A 104 8.62 -25.96 26.16
CA ALA A 104 9.01 -27.34 26.52
C ALA A 104 8.60 -28.36 25.46
N LEU A 105 7.44 -28.19 24.82
CA LEU A 105 6.94 -29.09 23.77
C LEU A 105 7.69 -28.92 22.44
N SER A 106 8.54 -27.91 22.27
CA SER A 106 9.43 -27.82 21.13
C SER A 106 10.51 -28.93 21.16
N ASP A 107 10.96 -29.34 22.37
CA ASP A 107 12.00 -30.34 22.55
C ASP A 107 11.46 -31.69 23.08
N ALA A 108 10.33 -31.67 23.84
CA ALA A 108 9.76 -32.87 24.47
C ALA A 108 8.41 -33.25 23.83
N GLU A 109 8.06 -34.54 23.97
CA GLU A 109 6.76 -35.08 23.49
C GLU A 109 5.59 -34.70 24.39
N SER A 110 5.86 -34.32 25.66
CA SER A 110 4.84 -33.91 26.60
C SER A 110 5.39 -32.96 27.66
N ALA A 111 4.53 -32.06 28.16
CA ALA A 111 4.88 -31.09 29.19
C ALA A 111 3.83 -31.05 30.31
N GLN A 112 4.28 -30.83 31.56
CA GLN A 112 3.40 -30.69 32.69
C GLN A 112 2.76 -29.29 32.72
N ALA A 113 1.45 -29.25 32.91
CA ALA A 113 0.69 -28.02 33.13
C ALA A 113 0.27 -27.92 34.59
N ILE A 114 0.84 -26.98 35.33
CA ILE A 114 0.58 -26.78 36.75
C ILE A 114 0.25 -25.30 37.00
N VAL A 115 -1.01 -25.02 37.35
CA VAL A 115 -1.47 -23.66 37.69
C VAL A 115 -2.12 -23.70 39.07
N SER A 116 -1.73 -22.74 39.93
CA SER A 116 -2.33 -22.56 41.23
C SER A 116 -2.35 -21.06 41.59
N VAL A 117 -3.47 -20.39 41.33
CA VAL A 117 -3.61 -18.93 41.54
C VAL A 117 -5.08 -18.59 41.83
N ASP A 118 -5.32 -17.85 42.87
CA ASP A 118 -6.65 -17.24 43.23
C ASP A 118 -7.87 -18.17 43.00
N GLY A 119 -7.76 -19.42 43.47
CA GLY A 119 -8.83 -20.43 43.35
C GLY A 119 -8.81 -21.24 42.07
N LEU A 120 -8.09 -20.80 41.02
CA LEU A 120 -7.83 -21.62 39.87
C LEU A 120 -6.73 -22.65 40.21
N GLN A 121 -7.04 -23.91 40.13
CA GLN A 121 -6.07 -25.00 40.35
C GLN A 121 -6.19 -26.02 39.23
N PHE A 122 -5.06 -26.28 38.59
CA PHE A 122 -4.97 -27.28 37.51
C PHE A 122 -3.66 -28.05 37.64
N ARG A 123 -3.72 -29.34 37.42
CA ARG A 123 -2.57 -30.19 37.22
C ARG A 123 -2.88 -31.21 36.13
N GLY A 124 -2.18 -31.12 35.04
CA GLY A 124 -2.37 -31.99 33.88
C GLY A 124 -1.09 -32.11 33.07
N GLN A 125 -1.20 -32.73 31.93
CA GLN A 125 -0.11 -32.91 30.97
C GLN A 125 -0.67 -32.63 29.59
N LEU A 126 0.04 -31.85 28.79
CA LEU A 126 -0.26 -31.62 27.39
C LEU A 126 0.79 -32.35 26.56
N THR A 127 0.35 -33.06 25.54
CA THR A 127 1.25 -33.67 24.56
C THR A 127 1.53 -32.73 23.39
N ARG A 128 2.64 -32.95 22.66
CA ARG A 128 2.94 -32.21 21.44
C ARG A 128 1.84 -32.38 20.38
N LEU A 129 1.27 -33.58 20.26
CA LEU A 129 0.20 -33.84 19.32
C LEU A 129 -1.06 -32.99 19.62
N GLU A 130 -1.48 -32.97 20.88
CA GLU A 130 -2.63 -32.15 21.30
C GLU A 130 -2.34 -30.66 21.08
N MET A 131 -1.13 -30.18 21.42
CA MET A 131 -0.74 -28.81 21.13
C MET A 131 -0.82 -28.49 19.63
N ASN A 132 -0.31 -29.37 18.77
CA ASN A 132 -0.39 -29.18 17.33
C ASN A 132 -1.83 -29.06 16.83
N GLU A 133 -2.77 -29.82 17.40
CA GLU A 133 -4.19 -29.72 17.07
C GLU A 133 -4.77 -28.35 17.51
N LEU A 134 -4.39 -27.85 18.70
CA LEU A 134 -4.85 -26.55 19.22
C LEU A 134 -4.40 -25.35 18.37
N ILE A 135 -3.26 -25.45 17.68
CA ILE A 135 -2.67 -24.35 16.91
C ILE A 135 -2.71 -24.56 15.39
N ALA A 136 -3.34 -25.63 14.91
CA ALA A 136 -3.31 -26.00 13.49
C ALA A 136 -3.92 -24.94 12.58
N ASP A 137 -5.02 -24.32 12.98
CA ASP A 137 -5.70 -23.23 12.26
C ASP A 137 -4.80 -21.98 12.13
N LEU A 138 -4.08 -21.64 13.21
CA LEU A 138 -3.16 -20.50 13.22
C LEU A 138 -1.95 -20.72 12.27
N ILE A 139 -1.42 -21.94 12.26
CA ILE A 139 -0.37 -22.30 11.31
C ILE A 139 -0.90 -22.23 9.87
N GLU A 140 -2.11 -22.74 9.60
CA GLU A 140 -2.72 -22.66 8.27
C GLU A 140 -2.91 -21.22 7.80
N GLU A 141 -3.25 -20.28 8.69
CA GLU A 141 -3.35 -18.84 8.38
C GLU A 141 -2.03 -18.26 7.91
N SER A 142 -0.92 -18.61 8.55
CA SER A 142 0.42 -18.19 8.14
C SER A 142 0.78 -18.74 6.74
N ILE A 143 0.44 -19.98 6.46
CA ILE A 143 0.67 -20.60 5.14
C ILE A 143 -0.19 -19.95 4.05
N LYS A 144 -1.43 -19.56 4.37
CA LYS A 144 -2.29 -18.80 3.44
C LYS A 144 -1.68 -17.42 3.11
N ALA A 145 -1.04 -16.78 4.08
CA ALA A 145 -0.33 -15.52 3.83
C ALA A 145 0.90 -15.74 2.92
N CYS A 146 1.67 -16.82 3.11
CA CYS A 146 2.76 -17.18 2.19
C CYS A 146 2.24 -17.37 0.74
N ALA A 147 1.10 -18.06 0.58
CA ALA A 147 0.50 -18.25 -0.73
C ALA A 147 0.00 -16.94 -1.38
N ARG A 148 -0.46 -15.97 -0.57
CA ARG A 148 -0.81 -14.63 -1.06
C ARG A 148 0.43 -13.87 -1.55
N SER A 149 1.50 -13.86 -0.76
CA SER A 149 2.75 -13.16 -1.12
C SER A 149 3.40 -13.71 -2.38
N LEU A 150 3.32 -15.05 -2.61
CA LEU A 150 3.77 -15.63 -3.88
C LEU A 150 2.97 -15.14 -5.08
N ARG A 151 1.65 -15.00 -4.96
CA ARG A 151 0.81 -14.42 -6.03
C ARG A 151 1.12 -12.94 -6.28
N ASP A 152 1.38 -12.18 -5.20
CA ASP A 152 1.73 -10.76 -5.28
C ASP A 152 3.10 -10.52 -5.93
N ALA A 153 3.98 -11.52 -5.87
CA ALA A 153 5.28 -11.50 -6.56
C ALA A 153 5.18 -11.62 -8.09
N GLY A 154 3.99 -11.93 -8.62
CA GLY A 154 3.66 -12.01 -10.04
C GLY A 154 3.58 -13.42 -10.59
N ASP A 155 2.91 -13.56 -11.74
CA ASP A 155 2.58 -14.86 -12.37
C ASP A 155 3.80 -15.74 -12.70
N SER A 156 5.00 -15.15 -12.78
CA SER A 156 6.25 -15.87 -13.03
C SER A 156 6.93 -16.41 -11.77
N VAL A 157 6.36 -16.18 -10.58
CA VAL A 157 6.94 -16.57 -9.30
C VAL A 157 6.03 -17.58 -8.60
N GLY A 158 6.39 -18.87 -8.67
CA GLY A 158 5.74 -19.94 -7.95
C GLY A 158 6.57 -20.41 -6.76
N LYS A 159 5.98 -21.25 -5.91
CA LYS A 159 6.70 -21.86 -4.77
C LYS A 159 7.88 -22.72 -5.21
N GLU A 160 7.84 -23.28 -6.41
CA GLU A 160 8.90 -24.08 -7.04
C GLU A 160 10.12 -23.24 -7.43
N ASN A 161 9.99 -21.91 -7.48
CA ASN A 161 11.08 -20.99 -7.73
C ASN A 161 11.85 -20.61 -6.48
N VAL A 162 11.28 -20.91 -5.28
CA VAL A 162 11.95 -20.65 -4.01
C VAL A 162 13.08 -21.63 -3.82
N ASN A 163 14.30 -21.10 -3.69
CA ASN A 163 15.53 -21.90 -3.53
C ASN A 163 15.88 -22.16 -2.07
N ASN A 164 15.56 -21.20 -1.20
CA ASN A 164 15.84 -21.30 0.24
C ASN A 164 14.68 -20.71 1.03
N VAL A 165 14.44 -21.25 2.22
CA VAL A 165 13.53 -20.70 3.22
C VAL A 165 14.32 -20.44 4.50
N VAL A 166 14.26 -19.22 5.00
CA VAL A 166 14.88 -18.80 6.25
C VAL A 166 13.80 -18.65 7.31
N LEU A 167 14.00 -19.25 8.47
CA LEU A 167 13.10 -19.11 9.61
C LEU A 167 13.63 -18.06 10.60
N VAL A 168 12.77 -17.13 10.97
CA VAL A 168 13.01 -16.04 11.92
C VAL A 168 11.92 -16.06 12.99
N GLY A 169 12.25 -15.60 14.20
CA GLY A 169 11.33 -15.52 15.31
C GLY A 169 11.24 -16.81 16.15
N GLY A 170 11.04 -16.64 17.46
CA GLY A 170 11.07 -17.75 18.42
C GLY A 170 9.99 -18.81 18.21
N SER A 171 8.82 -18.41 17.65
CA SER A 171 7.72 -19.32 17.39
C SER A 171 7.97 -20.31 16.24
N THR A 172 8.97 -20.05 15.39
CA THR A 172 9.44 -21.00 14.38
C THR A 172 10.19 -22.20 14.95
N ARG A 173 10.48 -22.20 16.25
CA ARG A 173 11.03 -23.37 16.97
C ARG A 173 9.99 -24.49 17.15
N VAL A 174 8.71 -24.17 17.07
CA VAL A 174 7.61 -25.17 17.15
C VAL A 174 7.72 -26.14 15.96
N PRO A 175 7.87 -27.47 16.21
CA PRO A 175 8.09 -28.44 15.13
C PRO A 175 6.98 -28.45 14.05
N ALA A 176 5.72 -28.27 14.45
CA ALA A 176 4.60 -28.22 13.52
C ALA A 176 4.69 -27.03 12.54
N VAL A 177 5.19 -25.88 12.98
CA VAL A 177 5.45 -24.72 12.12
C VAL A 177 6.51 -25.05 11.07
N ARG A 178 7.65 -25.63 11.49
CA ARG A 178 8.74 -26.00 10.56
C ARG A 178 8.25 -27.01 9.53
N GLN A 179 7.51 -28.02 9.99
CA GLN A 179 6.94 -29.04 9.11
C GLN A 179 5.97 -28.43 8.08
N ALA A 180 5.05 -27.57 8.51
CA ALA A 180 4.09 -26.93 7.61
C ALA A 180 4.79 -26.05 6.56
N VAL A 181 5.84 -25.32 6.94
CA VAL A 181 6.64 -24.50 6.03
C VAL A 181 7.41 -25.40 5.04
N ALA A 182 8.04 -26.46 5.50
CA ALA A 182 8.75 -27.41 4.64
C ALA A 182 7.79 -28.09 3.62
N GLU A 183 6.61 -28.52 4.07
CA GLU A 183 5.59 -29.11 3.20
C GLU A 183 5.06 -28.10 2.17
N PHE A 184 4.84 -26.84 2.57
CA PHE A 184 4.33 -25.81 1.66
C PHE A 184 5.31 -25.47 0.55
N PHE A 185 6.59 -25.19 0.90
CA PHE A 185 7.61 -24.82 -0.07
C PHE A 185 8.27 -26.02 -0.75
N GLY A 186 8.12 -27.23 -0.20
CA GLY A 186 8.74 -28.44 -0.73
C GLY A 186 10.26 -28.57 -0.47
N ILE A 187 10.80 -27.73 0.43
CA ILE A 187 12.22 -27.69 0.82
C ILE A 187 12.34 -27.53 2.32
N GLU A 188 13.40 -28.11 2.89
CA GLU A 188 13.71 -27.94 4.32
C GLU A 188 14.19 -26.50 4.60
N PRO A 189 13.57 -25.80 5.56
CA PRO A 189 14.02 -24.49 5.94
C PRO A 189 15.42 -24.48 6.57
N LEU A 190 16.19 -23.43 6.31
CA LEU A 190 17.48 -23.20 6.94
C LEU A 190 17.30 -22.94 8.45
N SER A 191 17.98 -23.70 9.29
CA SER A 191 17.81 -23.68 10.75
C SER A 191 19.13 -23.75 11.53
N ASN A 192 20.28 -23.56 10.87
CA ASN A 192 21.60 -23.62 11.49
C ASN A 192 21.98 -22.35 12.27
N ILE A 193 21.23 -21.28 12.15
CA ILE A 193 21.33 -20.07 12.97
C ILE A 193 20.11 -20.01 13.90
N ASP A 194 20.33 -19.53 15.12
CA ASP A 194 19.24 -19.30 16.08
C ASP A 194 18.24 -18.26 15.51
N PRO A 195 16.98 -18.61 15.34
CA PRO A 195 15.98 -17.71 14.72
C PRO A 195 15.72 -16.43 15.52
N GLU A 196 16.06 -16.37 16.80
CA GLU A 196 15.99 -15.15 17.61
C GLU A 196 17.21 -14.24 17.48
N ARG A 197 18.30 -14.73 16.88
CA ARG A 197 19.56 -13.98 16.72
C ARG A 197 19.88 -13.65 15.28
N VAL A 198 19.24 -14.28 14.33
CA VAL A 198 19.59 -14.18 12.91
C VAL A 198 19.56 -12.72 12.41
N VAL A 199 18.56 -11.94 12.77
CA VAL A 199 18.44 -10.52 12.40
C VAL A 199 19.60 -9.70 12.99
N ALA A 200 19.91 -9.88 14.27
CA ALA A 200 21.01 -9.17 14.93
C ALA A 200 22.38 -9.51 14.30
N ILE A 201 22.59 -10.77 13.92
CA ILE A 201 23.81 -11.21 13.24
C ILE A 201 23.90 -10.54 11.87
N GLY A 202 22.84 -10.53 11.08
CA GLY A 202 22.82 -9.88 9.76
C GLY A 202 23.03 -8.37 9.85
N ALA A 203 22.40 -7.72 10.83
CA ALA A 203 22.63 -6.30 11.09
C ALA A 203 24.10 -6.01 11.45
N ALA A 204 24.73 -6.87 12.23
CA ALA A 204 26.15 -6.74 12.58
C ALA A 204 27.07 -6.94 11.35
N VAL A 205 26.77 -7.91 10.49
CA VAL A 205 27.48 -8.12 9.22
C VAL A 205 27.39 -6.87 8.35
N GLN A 206 26.18 -6.33 8.18
CA GLN A 206 25.98 -5.11 7.40
C GLN A 206 26.69 -3.90 7.99
N ALA A 207 26.65 -3.72 9.31
CA ALA A 207 27.37 -2.65 9.96
C ALA A 207 28.88 -2.74 9.73
N ASN A 208 29.44 -3.96 9.76
CA ASN A 208 30.85 -4.21 9.47
C ASN A 208 31.25 -3.82 8.04
N ILE A 209 30.36 -4.07 7.06
CA ILE A 209 30.54 -3.65 5.66
C ILE A 209 30.54 -2.12 5.56
N LEU A 210 29.58 -1.45 6.22
CA LEU A 210 29.41 0.01 6.17
C LEU A 210 30.58 0.78 6.80
N VAL A 211 31.28 0.21 7.78
CA VAL A 211 32.50 0.83 8.36
C VAL A 211 33.76 0.56 7.53
N GLY A 212 33.66 -0.06 6.35
CA GLY A 212 34.75 -0.21 5.40
C GLY A 212 35.41 -1.58 5.37
N ASN A 213 34.99 -2.55 6.19
CA ASN A 213 35.47 -3.93 6.12
C ASN A 213 34.70 -4.70 5.04
N LYS A 214 34.83 -4.26 3.79
CA LYS A 214 34.08 -4.82 2.66
C LYS A 214 34.60 -6.21 2.28
N PRO A 215 33.72 -7.21 2.03
CA PRO A 215 34.10 -8.39 1.26
C PRO A 215 34.45 -7.99 -0.18
N GLU A 216 35.11 -8.87 -0.94
CA GLU A 216 35.54 -8.60 -2.33
C GLU A 216 34.36 -8.33 -3.28
N ASP A 217 33.15 -8.84 -2.96
CA ASP A 217 31.92 -8.60 -3.71
C ASP A 217 31.08 -7.50 -3.04
N GLU A 218 30.70 -6.50 -3.82
CA GLU A 218 29.91 -5.36 -3.34
C GLU A 218 28.41 -5.77 -3.23
N MET A 219 27.88 -5.78 -2.01
CA MET A 219 26.48 -6.10 -1.74
C MET A 219 25.62 -4.84 -1.86
N LEU A 220 24.61 -4.88 -2.71
CA LEU A 220 23.59 -3.83 -2.84
C LEU A 220 22.26 -4.33 -2.29
N LEU A 221 21.72 -3.61 -1.32
CA LEU A 221 20.39 -3.89 -0.75
C LEU A 221 19.37 -2.97 -1.39
N LEU A 222 18.36 -3.56 -2.04
CA LEU A 222 17.19 -2.88 -2.55
C LEU A 222 15.97 -3.30 -1.73
N ASP A 223 15.37 -2.34 -1.08
CA ASP A 223 14.12 -2.52 -0.34
C ASP A 223 12.91 -2.13 -1.20
N VAL A 224 11.69 -2.41 -0.74
CA VAL A 224 10.45 -2.07 -1.47
C VAL A 224 9.50 -1.25 -0.60
N LEU A 225 8.65 -0.51 -1.29
CA LEU A 225 7.55 0.21 -0.65
C LEU A 225 6.45 -0.78 -0.22
N PRO A 226 6.04 -0.81 1.05
CA PRO A 226 5.00 -1.73 1.52
C PRO A 226 3.60 -1.35 1.04
N LEU A 227 3.36 -0.07 0.73
CA LEU A 227 2.11 0.48 0.25
C LEU A 227 2.36 1.47 -0.89
N SER A 228 1.39 1.59 -1.79
CA SER A 228 1.42 2.54 -2.90
C SER A 228 1.41 4.00 -2.40
N LEU A 229 2.11 4.86 -3.13
CA LEU A 229 2.17 6.30 -2.91
C LEU A 229 1.47 7.02 -4.05
N GLY A 230 0.64 7.98 -3.75
CA GLY A 230 -0.16 8.67 -4.76
C GLY A 230 -0.61 10.06 -4.35
N LEU A 231 -1.45 10.63 -5.19
CA LEU A 231 -2.03 11.96 -5.03
C LEU A 231 -3.56 11.90 -5.02
N GLU A 232 -4.16 12.85 -4.31
CA GLU A 232 -5.57 13.15 -4.45
C GLU A 232 -5.84 13.86 -5.77
N THR A 233 -6.78 13.33 -6.53
CA THR A 233 -7.31 13.97 -7.73
C THR A 233 -8.74 14.46 -7.50
N VAL A 234 -9.30 15.16 -8.48
CA VAL A 234 -10.66 15.71 -8.41
C VAL A 234 -11.67 14.61 -8.10
N GLY A 235 -12.60 14.89 -7.18
CA GLY A 235 -13.56 13.91 -6.70
C GLY A 235 -13.09 13.12 -5.46
N GLY A 236 -11.87 13.37 -4.94
CA GLY A 236 -11.31 12.63 -3.80
C GLY A 236 -10.84 11.23 -4.17
N LEU A 237 -10.43 11.04 -5.43
CA LEU A 237 -9.83 9.79 -5.91
C LEU A 237 -8.32 9.76 -5.61
N ALA A 238 -7.81 8.58 -5.27
CA ALA A 238 -6.40 8.33 -5.08
C ALA A 238 -5.77 7.85 -6.40
N GLU A 239 -4.87 8.65 -6.97
CA GLU A 239 -4.08 8.27 -8.15
C GLU A 239 -2.71 7.78 -7.72
N LYS A 240 -2.40 6.49 -7.95
CA LYS A 240 -1.16 5.84 -7.50
C LYS A 240 -0.02 6.15 -8.47
N VAL A 241 0.98 6.89 -8.00
CA VAL A 241 2.18 7.28 -8.77
C VAL A 241 3.28 6.22 -8.65
N ILE A 242 3.50 5.70 -7.43
CA ILE A 242 4.43 4.59 -7.18
C ILE A 242 3.63 3.45 -6.55
N GLN A 243 3.63 2.31 -7.22
CA GLN A 243 2.91 1.12 -6.75
C GLN A 243 3.64 0.46 -5.56
N ARG A 244 2.90 -0.24 -4.70
CA ARG A 244 3.49 -1.11 -3.67
C ARG A 244 4.44 -2.13 -4.30
N ASN A 245 5.35 -2.65 -3.50
CA ASN A 245 6.40 -3.59 -3.92
C ASN A 245 7.36 -3.02 -4.99
N THR A 246 7.35 -1.71 -5.24
CA THR A 246 8.38 -1.05 -6.07
C THR A 246 9.67 -0.92 -5.26
N ALA A 247 10.79 -1.39 -5.84
CA ALA A 247 12.11 -1.29 -5.22
C ALA A 247 12.55 0.17 -5.04
N ILE A 248 13.17 0.47 -3.90
CA ILE A 248 13.74 1.78 -3.59
C ILE A 248 15.28 1.69 -3.58
N PRO A 249 16.02 2.76 -3.97
CA PRO A 249 15.51 4.10 -4.30
C PRO A 249 14.80 4.17 -5.65
N ILE A 250 13.78 5.01 -5.74
CA ILE A 250 12.96 5.19 -6.96
C ILE A 250 12.56 6.65 -7.15
N ALA A 251 12.51 7.09 -8.40
CA ALA A 251 11.89 8.35 -8.80
C ALA A 251 10.83 8.10 -9.87
N ARG A 252 9.68 8.74 -9.75
CA ARG A 252 8.59 8.74 -10.72
C ARG A 252 8.03 10.14 -10.88
N SER A 253 7.74 10.49 -12.12
CA SER A 253 7.12 11.75 -12.49
C SER A 253 5.79 11.49 -13.18
N GLN A 254 4.78 12.28 -12.85
CA GLN A 254 3.48 12.25 -13.52
C GLN A 254 3.00 13.67 -13.76
N GLU A 255 2.40 13.88 -14.94
CA GLU A 255 1.87 15.18 -15.34
C GLU A 255 0.39 15.29 -14.93
N PHE A 256 0.04 16.39 -14.31
CA PHE A 256 -1.31 16.78 -13.92
C PHE A 256 -1.66 18.13 -14.56
N THR A 257 -2.94 18.49 -14.48
CA THR A 257 -3.42 19.74 -15.05
C THR A 257 -4.44 20.43 -14.13
N THR A 258 -4.77 21.69 -14.45
CA THR A 258 -5.79 22.45 -13.73
C THR A 258 -7.20 21.97 -14.09
N TYR A 259 -8.08 21.96 -13.10
CA TYR A 259 -9.48 21.54 -13.26
C TYR A 259 -10.41 22.70 -13.69
N LYS A 260 -10.09 23.95 -13.30
CA LYS A 260 -10.92 25.13 -13.56
C LYS A 260 -10.18 26.18 -14.40
N ASP A 261 -10.95 26.91 -15.22
CA ASP A 261 -10.43 28.06 -15.95
C ASP A 261 -9.86 29.11 -15.00
N GLY A 262 -8.72 29.69 -15.36
CA GLY A 262 -8.07 30.72 -14.57
C GLY A 262 -7.51 30.27 -13.22
N GLN A 263 -7.39 28.97 -12.97
CA GLN A 263 -6.83 28.44 -11.72
C GLN A 263 -5.34 28.79 -11.60
N THR A 264 -4.97 29.51 -10.52
CA THR A 264 -3.60 29.98 -10.25
C THR A 264 -2.89 29.26 -9.11
N ALA A 265 -3.58 28.32 -8.45
CA ALA A 265 -3.01 27.52 -7.37
C ALA A 265 -3.57 26.09 -7.40
N MET A 266 -2.78 25.13 -6.94
CA MET A 266 -3.17 23.73 -6.82
C MET A 266 -2.72 23.17 -5.46
N LEU A 267 -3.66 22.56 -4.73
CA LEU A 267 -3.35 21.81 -3.53
C LEU A 267 -2.88 20.41 -3.92
N ILE A 268 -1.67 20.07 -3.51
CA ILE A 268 -1.09 18.74 -3.67
C ILE A 268 -1.26 17.99 -2.35
N HIS A 269 -2.09 16.95 -2.37
CA HIS A 269 -2.32 16.08 -1.22
C HIS A 269 -1.73 14.72 -1.51
N VAL A 270 -0.66 14.39 -0.80
CA VAL A 270 0.08 13.12 -0.91
C VAL A 270 -0.57 12.10 -0.01
N VAL A 271 -0.89 10.94 -0.57
CA VAL A 271 -1.57 9.84 0.13
C VAL A 271 -0.82 8.53 -0.01
N GLN A 272 -1.07 7.61 0.93
CA GLN A 272 -0.51 6.27 0.96
C GLN A 272 -1.62 5.25 1.18
N GLY A 273 -1.66 4.19 0.37
CA GLY A 273 -2.64 3.12 0.51
C GLY A 273 -3.02 2.46 -0.79
N GLU A 274 -3.90 1.47 -0.70
CA GLU A 274 -4.32 0.64 -1.83
C GLU A 274 -5.76 0.90 -2.27
N ARG A 275 -6.52 1.70 -1.50
CA ARG A 275 -7.92 2.02 -1.79
C ARG A 275 -8.02 3.09 -2.89
N GLU A 276 -9.18 3.15 -3.55
CA GLU A 276 -9.43 4.09 -4.66
C GLU A 276 -9.90 5.47 -4.19
N LEU A 277 -10.48 5.56 -2.98
CA LEU A 277 -10.90 6.82 -2.39
C LEU A 277 -9.86 7.33 -1.38
N VAL A 278 -9.57 8.63 -1.44
CA VAL A 278 -8.62 9.29 -0.52
C VAL A 278 -9.07 9.19 0.95
N SER A 279 -10.39 9.15 1.21
CA SER A 279 -10.95 8.94 2.56
C SER A 279 -10.49 7.64 3.21
N ASP A 280 -10.16 6.64 2.40
CA ASP A 280 -9.75 5.30 2.83
C ASP A 280 -8.22 5.10 2.72
N CYS A 281 -7.50 6.15 2.36
CA CYS A 281 -6.06 6.21 2.30
C CYS A 281 -5.48 7.04 3.45
N ARG A 282 -4.22 6.77 3.78
CA ARG A 282 -3.48 7.55 4.76
C ARG A 282 -2.98 8.86 4.15
N SER A 283 -3.29 9.99 4.78
CA SER A 283 -2.71 11.29 4.40
C SER A 283 -1.27 11.39 4.89
N LEU A 284 -0.33 11.64 3.99
CA LEU A 284 1.09 11.83 4.31
C LEU A 284 1.45 13.31 4.44
N ALA A 285 1.05 14.11 3.45
CA ALA A 285 1.38 15.54 3.42
C ALA A 285 0.40 16.32 2.56
N ARG A 286 0.31 17.65 2.82
CA ARG A 286 -0.41 18.59 1.97
C ARG A 286 0.44 19.84 1.79
N PHE A 287 0.59 20.28 0.54
CA PHE A 287 1.26 21.52 0.21
C PHE A 287 0.62 22.19 -1.00
N GLU A 288 0.86 23.46 -1.22
CA GLU A 288 0.21 24.22 -2.27
C GLU A 288 1.24 24.72 -3.29
N LEU A 289 1.00 24.43 -4.57
CA LEU A 289 1.68 25.05 -5.68
C LEU A 289 0.92 26.31 -6.07
N ARG A 290 1.57 27.48 -6.00
CA ARG A 290 1.00 28.79 -6.36
C ARG A 290 1.74 29.40 -7.53
N GLY A 291 1.09 30.32 -8.24
CA GLY A 291 1.68 31.03 -9.37
C GLY A 291 1.54 30.30 -10.69
N ILE A 292 0.59 29.38 -10.78
CA ILE A 292 0.18 28.76 -12.05
C ILE A 292 -0.40 29.87 -12.94
N PRO A 293 0.00 29.97 -14.23
CA PRO A 293 -0.58 30.93 -15.16
C PRO A 293 -2.08 30.70 -15.31
N PRO A 294 -2.91 31.76 -15.29
CA PRO A 294 -4.35 31.62 -15.53
C PRO A 294 -4.59 31.23 -17.01
N MET A 295 -4.94 29.99 -17.24
CA MET A 295 -5.27 29.39 -18.55
C MET A 295 -6.62 28.67 -18.48
N VAL A 296 -7.09 28.23 -19.64
CA VAL A 296 -8.27 27.35 -19.68
C VAL A 296 -7.95 26.04 -18.94
N ALA A 297 -8.98 25.45 -18.34
CA ALA A 297 -8.86 24.15 -17.66
C ALA A 297 -8.21 23.12 -18.57
N GLY A 298 -7.28 22.33 -18.03
CA GLY A 298 -6.56 21.32 -18.79
C GLY A 298 -5.34 21.84 -19.57
N ALA A 299 -5.05 23.14 -19.64
CA ALA A 299 -3.95 23.68 -20.40
C ALA A 299 -2.65 23.81 -19.60
N ALA A 300 -2.72 23.99 -18.29
CA ALA A 300 -1.53 24.05 -17.44
C ALA A 300 -0.90 22.67 -17.30
N ARG A 301 0.43 22.61 -17.36
CA ARG A 301 1.21 21.39 -17.25
C ARG A 301 1.94 21.39 -15.91
N ILE A 302 1.44 20.60 -14.97
CA ILE A 302 2.00 20.47 -13.63
C ILE A 302 2.69 19.12 -13.52
N GLU A 303 4.01 19.13 -13.49
CA GLU A 303 4.81 17.93 -13.26
C GLU A 303 4.97 17.69 -11.77
N VAL A 304 4.54 16.51 -11.30
CA VAL A 304 4.71 16.10 -9.92
C VAL A 304 5.70 14.95 -9.87
N ASN A 305 6.80 15.17 -9.14
CA ASN A 305 7.88 14.22 -8.98
C ASN A 305 7.83 13.59 -7.59
N PHE A 306 7.80 12.27 -7.53
CA PHE A 306 7.96 11.45 -6.35
C PHE A 306 9.36 10.85 -6.35
N GLN A 307 10.13 11.08 -5.31
CA GLN A 307 11.43 10.47 -5.13
C GLN A 307 11.50 9.83 -3.75
N VAL A 308 11.76 8.53 -3.71
CA VAL A 308 12.00 7.79 -2.46
C VAL A 308 13.47 7.37 -2.46
N ASP A 309 14.20 7.74 -1.42
CA ASP A 309 15.60 7.37 -1.27
C ASP A 309 15.77 5.95 -0.68
N ALA A 310 17.01 5.50 -0.52
CA ALA A 310 17.32 4.17 0.00
C ALA A 310 16.94 3.98 1.49
N ASP A 311 16.69 5.06 2.22
CA ASP A 311 16.25 5.05 3.62
C ASP A 311 14.71 5.19 3.74
N GLY A 312 14.00 5.18 2.61
CA GLY A 312 12.55 5.29 2.55
C GLY A 312 12.02 6.71 2.80
N LEU A 313 12.88 7.74 2.69
CA LEU A 313 12.44 9.13 2.75
C LEU A 313 11.80 9.51 1.40
N LEU A 314 10.54 9.95 1.45
CA LEU A 314 9.81 10.45 0.29
C LEU A 314 9.96 11.96 0.17
N SER A 315 10.44 12.42 -0.96
CA SER A 315 10.39 13.82 -1.39
C SER A 315 9.37 13.94 -2.53
N VAL A 316 8.40 14.84 -2.37
CA VAL A 316 7.42 15.14 -3.42
C VAL A 316 7.57 16.60 -3.81
N SER A 317 7.78 16.85 -5.09
CA SER A 317 7.82 18.20 -5.66
C SER A 317 6.81 18.35 -6.78
N ALA A 318 6.19 19.50 -6.87
CA ALA A 318 5.29 19.87 -7.95
C ALA A 318 5.78 21.17 -8.60
N GLY A 319 5.81 21.21 -9.94
CA GLY A 319 6.25 22.38 -10.68
C GLY A 319 5.41 22.63 -11.94
N GLU A 320 5.12 23.89 -12.24
CA GLU A 320 4.50 24.26 -13.52
C GLU A 320 5.60 24.44 -14.56
N VAL A 321 5.47 23.70 -15.67
CA VAL A 321 6.54 23.49 -16.67
C VAL A 321 6.92 24.79 -17.39
N THR A 322 5.96 25.71 -17.63
CA THR A 322 6.18 26.93 -18.42
C THR A 322 6.81 28.05 -17.61
N THR A 323 6.37 28.22 -16.36
CA THR A 323 6.84 29.31 -15.49
C THR A 323 8.00 28.91 -14.59
N GLY A 324 8.17 27.59 -14.36
CA GLY A 324 9.18 27.05 -13.47
C GLY A 324 8.88 27.27 -11.98
N VAL A 325 7.67 27.73 -11.61
CA VAL A 325 7.27 27.80 -10.20
C VAL A 325 7.19 26.38 -9.65
N ASN A 326 7.67 26.20 -8.42
CA ASN A 326 7.69 24.90 -7.78
C ASN A 326 7.38 24.98 -6.29
N ALA A 327 6.96 23.86 -5.74
CA ALA A 327 6.78 23.63 -4.31
C ALA A 327 7.15 22.17 -3.98
N SER A 328 7.60 21.90 -2.76
CA SER A 328 8.01 20.55 -2.38
C SER A 328 7.76 20.27 -0.90
N VAL A 329 7.69 18.97 -0.57
CA VAL A 329 7.61 18.48 0.79
C VAL A 329 8.45 17.21 0.93
N GLU A 330 9.02 17.00 2.12
CA GLU A 330 9.69 15.74 2.49
C GLU A 330 8.94 15.07 3.64
N VAL A 331 8.75 13.75 3.54
CA VAL A 331 8.03 12.97 4.55
C VAL A 331 8.58 11.54 4.60
N LYS A 332 8.56 10.92 5.77
CA LYS A 332 8.84 9.48 5.91
C LYS A 332 7.52 8.70 5.88
N PRO A 333 7.19 7.98 4.81
CA PRO A 333 5.93 7.24 4.69
C PRO A 333 5.75 6.17 5.76
N SER A 334 6.83 5.52 6.19
CA SER A 334 6.83 4.50 7.23
C SER A 334 6.74 5.04 8.67
N TYR A 335 6.92 6.35 8.87
CA TYR A 335 6.90 6.93 10.22
C TYR A 335 5.50 6.87 10.83
N GLY A 336 5.39 6.18 11.99
CA GLY A 336 4.12 6.01 12.69
C GLY A 336 3.14 5.05 12.00
N LEU A 337 3.61 4.20 11.10
CA LEU A 337 2.85 3.12 10.48
C LEU A 337 3.38 1.79 11.04
N SER A 338 2.55 1.09 11.79
CA SER A 338 2.84 -0.26 12.27
C SER A 338 2.57 -1.30 11.18
N GLU A 339 3.19 -2.46 11.28
CA GLU A 339 2.91 -3.59 10.39
C GLU A 339 1.44 -4.04 10.47
N ALA A 340 0.81 -3.89 11.65
CA ALA A 340 -0.62 -4.08 11.82
C ALA A 340 -1.45 -3.20 10.89
N GLU A 341 -1.16 -1.91 10.88
CA GLU A 341 -1.88 -0.95 10.03
C GLU A 341 -1.64 -1.23 8.56
N ILE A 342 -0.42 -1.62 8.16
CA ILE A 342 -0.12 -2.04 6.78
C ILE A 342 -0.99 -3.23 6.39
N THR A 343 -1.02 -4.26 7.23
CA THR A 343 -1.81 -5.47 7.00
C THR A 343 -3.30 -5.16 6.91
N ASP A 344 -3.82 -4.33 7.81
CA ASP A 344 -5.23 -3.94 7.81
C ASP A 344 -5.58 -3.13 6.53
N MET A 345 -4.71 -2.23 6.09
CA MET A 345 -4.89 -1.48 4.85
C MET A 345 -4.87 -2.41 3.62
N LEU A 346 -4.00 -3.42 3.61
CA LEU A 346 -3.96 -4.42 2.54
C LEU A 346 -5.20 -5.31 2.56
N LYS A 347 -5.63 -5.82 3.72
CA LYS A 347 -6.87 -6.60 3.85
C LYS A 347 -8.08 -5.79 3.38
N ALA A 348 -8.22 -4.55 3.84
CA ALA A 348 -9.31 -3.67 3.43
C ALA A 348 -9.35 -3.46 1.90
N SER A 349 -8.20 -3.36 1.23
CA SER A 349 -8.16 -3.23 -0.23
C SER A 349 -8.66 -4.47 -0.97
N PHE A 350 -8.43 -5.68 -0.43
CA PHE A 350 -8.95 -6.91 -1.00
C PHE A 350 -10.45 -7.09 -0.73
N ASP A 351 -10.87 -6.84 0.51
CA ASP A 351 -12.26 -7.03 0.94
C ASP A 351 -13.21 -6.08 0.19
N HIS A 352 -12.74 -4.86 -0.11
CA HIS A 352 -13.52 -3.81 -0.77
C HIS A 352 -13.18 -3.60 -2.25
N ALA A 353 -12.36 -4.45 -2.87
CA ALA A 353 -11.90 -4.26 -4.25
C ALA A 353 -13.04 -4.03 -5.27
N LYS A 354 -14.16 -4.73 -5.12
CA LYS A 354 -15.34 -4.55 -5.99
C LYS A 354 -16.07 -3.24 -5.73
N ASP A 355 -16.21 -2.88 -4.46
CA ASP A 355 -16.86 -1.63 -4.03
C ASP A 355 -16.04 -0.43 -4.49
N ASP A 356 -14.71 -0.54 -4.41
CA ASP A 356 -13.78 0.49 -4.86
C ASP A 356 -13.86 0.76 -6.37
N ILE A 357 -13.94 -0.29 -7.19
CA ILE A 357 -14.12 -0.14 -8.65
C ILE A 357 -15.43 0.61 -8.95
N VAL A 358 -16.51 0.25 -8.26
CA VAL A 358 -17.82 0.92 -8.44
C VAL A 358 -17.76 2.36 -7.95
N ALA A 359 -17.17 2.61 -6.79
CA ALA A 359 -17.02 3.94 -6.21
C ALA A 359 -16.15 4.84 -7.09
N ARG A 360 -15.02 4.34 -7.62
CA ARG A 360 -14.17 5.06 -8.57
C ARG A 360 -14.94 5.43 -9.83
N SER A 361 -15.58 4.44 -10.49
CA SER A 361 -16.36 4.66 -11.71
C SER A 361 -17.48 5.69 -11.51
N LEU A 362 -18.21 5.58 -10.40
CA LEU A 362 -19.28 6.56 -10.06
C LEU A 362 -18.71 7.97 -9.84
N THR A 363 -17.57 8.07 -9.18
CA THR A 363 -16.93 9.37 -8.90
C THR A 363 -16.41 10.00 -10.18
N GLU A 364 -15.76 9.23 -11.07
CA GLU A 364 -15.25 9.72 -12.35
C GLU A 364 -16.35 10.29 -13.23
N VAL A 365 -17.49 9.59 -13.37
CA VAL A 365 -18.60 10.09 -14.17
C VAL A 365 -19.28 11.31 -13.55
N ARG A 366 -19.33 11.42 -12.21
CA ARG A 366 -19.83 12.61 -11.52
C ARG A 366 -18.93 13.83 -11.72
N VAL A 367 -17.61 13.63 -11.69
CA VAL A 367 -16.62 14.68 -11.97
C VAL A 367 -16.79 15.18 -13.42
N GLU A 368 -16.94 14.28 -14.39
CA GLU A 368 -17.15 14.64 -15.79
C GLU A 368 -18.48 15.37 -15.99
N ALA A 369 -19.56 14.89 -15.37
CA ALA A 369 -20.85 15.58 -15.39
C ALA A 369 -20.77 17.02 -14.84
N THR A 370 -20.11 17.18 -13.69
CA THR A 370 -19.90 18.49 -13.06
C THR A 370 -19.09 19.42 -13.96
N ARG A 371 -17.99 18.90 -14.53
CA ARG A 371 -17.16 19.66 -15.47
C ARG A 371 -17.94 20.15 -16.69
N MET A 372 -18.72 19.26 -17.28
CA MET A 372 -19.53 19.60 -18.46
C MET A 372 -20.62 20.62 -18.13
N ILE A 373 -21.30 20.48 -16.99
CA ILE A 373 -22.30 21.44 -16.51
C ILE A 373 -21.67 22.82 -16.31
N GLU A 374 -20.56 22.92 -15.55
CA GLU A 374 -19.87 24.18 -15.29
C GLU A 374 -19.40 24.84 -16.60
N ALA A 375 -18.79 24.07 -17.50
CA ALA A 375 -18.32 24.58 -18.78
C ALA A 375 -19.45 25.14 -19.65
N LEU A 376 -20.56 24.42 -19.73
CA LEU A 376 -21.70 24.86 -20.54
C LEU A 376 -22.44 26.06 -19.93
N GLN A 377 -22.57 26.10 -18.59
CA GLN A 377 -23.14 27.26 -17.89
C GLN A 377 -22.30 28.52 -18.13
N ASN A 378 -20.98 28.43 -18.04
CA ASN A 378 -20.07 29.54 -18.32
C ASN A 378 -20.19 29.97 -19.80
N ALA A 379 -20.23 29.01 -20.73
CA ALA A 379 -20.39 29.28 -22.15
C ALA A 379 -21.67 30.00 -22.47
N ILE A 380 -22.81 29.60 -21.85
CA ILE A 380 -24.09 30.27 -22.00
C ILE A 380 -24.07 31.69 -21.43
N ALA A 381 -23.40 31.87 -20.27
CA ALA A 381 -23.30 33.19 -19.66
C ALA A 381 -22.46 34.17 -20.49
N GLU A 382 -21.39 33.69 -21.14
CA GLU A 382 -20.53 34.54 -22.00
C GLU A 382 -21.12 34.85 -23.35
N ASP A 383 -21.67 33.85 -24.03
CA ASP A 383 -21.99 33.94 -25.45
C ASP A 383 -23.46 33.62 -25.79
N GLY A 384 -24.24 33.12 -24.82
CA GLY A 384 -25.59 32.62 -25.07
C GLY A 384 -26.50 33.67 -25.71
N GLU A 385 -26.62 34.85 -25.09
CA GLU A 385 -27.46 35.93 -25.63
C GLU A 385 -27.02 36.41 -27.03
N ARG A 386 -25.76 36.25 -27.37
CA ARG A 386 -25.22 36.69 -28.64
C ARG A 386 -25.38 35.66 -29.75
N LEU A 387 -25.34 34.37 -29.43
CA LEU A 387 -25.22 33.28 -30.41
C LEU A 387 -26.49 32.42 -30.51
N LEU A 388 -27.34 32.42 -29.47
CA LEU A 388 -28.52 31.56 -29.38
C LEU A 388 -29.82 32.35 -29.36
N GLN A 389 -30.91 31.70 -29.76
CA GLN A 389 -32.26 32.23 -29.50
C GLN A 389 -32.67 31.87 -28.03
N PRO A 390 -33.60 32.66 -27.44
CA PRO A 390 -34.09 32.36 -26.08
C PRO A 390 -34.56 30.92 -25.86
N PHE A 391 -35.22 30.35 -26.85
CA PHE A 391 -35.70 28.96 -26.82
C PHE A 391 -34.56 27.95 -26.75
N ASP A 392 -33.44 28.19 -27.44
CA ASP A 392 -32.27 27.29 -27.42
C ASP A 392 -31.56 27.36 -26.08
N ILE A 393 -31.50 28.55 -25.45
CA ILE A 393 -30.97 28.72 -24.09
C ILE A 393 -31.81 27.93 -23.09
N ASP A 394 -33.16 28.03 -23.17
CA ASP A 394 -34.04 27.29 -22.28
C ASP A 394 -33.87 25.76 -22.43
N LEU A 395 -33.69 25.27 -23.66
CA LEU A 395 -33.43 23.88 -23.95
C LEU A 395 -32.12 23.39 -23.34
N LEU A 396 -31.04 24.15 -23.46
CA LEU A 396 -29.73 23.83 -22.86
C LEU A 396 -29.80 23.87 -21.33
N GLN A 397 -30.50 24.86 -20.74
CA GLN A 397 -30.67 24.93 -19.29
C GLN A 397 -31.49 23.74 -18.76
N GLN A 398 -32.48 23.27 -19.52
CA GLN A 398 -33.23 22.06 -19.15
C GLN A 398 -32.36 20.80 -19.24
N ALA A 399 -31.52 20.68 -20.25
CA ALA A 399 -30.58 19.57 -20.38
C ALA A 399 -29.55 19.57 -19.24
N ILE A 400 -29.03 20.75 -18.84
CA ILE A 400 -28.19 20.91 -17.66
C ILE A 400 -28.90 20.44 -16.39
N SER A 401 -30.13 20.90 -16.17
CA SER A 401 -30.91 20.53 -14.98
C SER A 401 -31.19 19.02 -14.92
N ASN A 402 -31.44 18.40 -16.04
CA ASN A 402 -31.63 16.94 -16.13
C ASN A 402 -30.34 16.20 -15.74
N LEU A 403 -29.18 16.64 -16.25
CA LEU A 403 -27.91 16.03 -15.87
C LEU A 403 -27.56 16.26 -14.39
N GLN A 404 -27.87 17.45 -13.83
CA GLN A 404 -27.70 17.72 -12.41
C GLN A 404 -28.51 16.75 -11.55
N GLU A 405 -29.79 16.51 -11.90
CA GLU A 405 -30.64 15.56 -11.17
C GLU A 405 -30.09 14.13 -11.26
N VAL A 406 -29.71 13.68 -12.46
CA VAL A 406 -29.16 12.34 -12.68
C VAL A 406 -27.78 12.17 -12.01
N SER A 407 -26.98 13.22 -11.87
CA SER A 407 -25.65 13.16 -11.25
C SER A 407 -25.70 12.81 -9.75
N GLU A 408 -26.83 12.98 -9.08
CA GLU A 408 -27.06 12.55 -7.70
C GLU A 408 -27.35 11.04 -7.58
N SER A 409 -27.61 10.36 -8.70
CA SER A 409 -27.85 8.91 -8.75
C SER A 409 -26.60 8.12 -8.34
N THR A 410 -26.80 6.87 -7.90
CA THR A 410 -25.75 5.88 -7.69
C THR A 410 -25.47 5.01 -8.93
N ASP A 411 -26.16 5.26 -10.02
CA ASP A 411 -26.02 4.55 -11.30
C ASP A 411 -25.07 5.31 -12.23
N ALA A 412 -23.82 4.84 -12.32
CA ALA A 412 -22.80 5.44 -13.17
C ALA A 412 -23.16 5.43 -14.66
N GLU A 413 -23.91 4.40 -15.13
CA GLU A 413 -24.33 4.30 -16.53
C GLU A 413 -25.40 5.35 -16.86
N ALA A 414 -26.35 5.58 -15.96
CA ALA A 414 -27.37 6.62 -16.11
C ALA A 414 -26.72 8.02 -16.17
N ILE A 415 -25.71 8.29 -15.34
CA ILE A 415 -24.98 9.56 -15.36
C ILE A 415 -24.24 9.72 -16.69
N ASN A 416 -23.57 8.67 -17.16
CA ASN A 416 -22.82 8.69 -18.42
C ASN A 416 -23.74 8.96 -19.62
N GLN A 417 -24.93 8.34 -19.66
CA GLN A 417 -25.95 8.63 -20.66
C GLN A 417 -26.40 10.09 -20.60
N GLY A 418 -26.57 10.65 -19.40
CA GLY A 418 -26.85 12.05 -19.19
C GLY A 418 -25.80 12.99 -19.76
N VAL A 419 -24.50 12.65 -19.54
CA VAL A 419 -23.35 13.38 -20.10
C VAL A 419 -23.40 13.36 -21.63
N GLU A 420 -23.60 12.18 -22.23
CA GLU A 420 -23.74 12.06 -23.69
C GLU A 420 -24.92 12.87 -24.25
N MET A 421 -26.05 12.87 -23.56
CA MET A 421 -27.24 13.64 -23.96
C MET A 421 -26.97 15.15 -23.91
N LEU A 422 -26.33 15.65 -22.86
CA LEU A 422 -25.92 17.05 -22.73
C LEU A 422 -24.91 17.42 -23.82
N GLY A 423 -23.94 16.54 -24.11
CA GLY A 423 -22.95 16.69 -25.18
C GLY A 423 -23.66 16.93 -26.54
N LYS A 424 -24.56 16.01 -26.91
CA LYS A 424 -25.35 16.15 -28.15
C LYS A 424 -26.19 17.42 -28.21
N ALA A 425 -26.83 17.77 -27.08
CA ALA A 425 -27.64 18.98 -27.03
C ALA A 425 -26.83 20.28 -27.22
N SER A 426 -25.53 20.25 -26.82
CA SER A 426 -24.65 21.42 -26.89
C SER A 426 -23.80 21.51 -28.17
N GLU A 427 -23.84 20.51 -29.06
CA GLU A 427 -23.00 20.47 -30.28
C GLU A 427 -23.17 21.71 -31.17
N ASP A 428 -24.41 22.10 -31.47
CA ASP A 428 -24.70 23.26 -32.32
C ASP A 428 -24.18 24.57 -31.68
N PHE A 429 -24.35 24.72 -30.38
CA PHE A 429 -23.81 25.88 -29.65
C PHE A 429 -22.30 25.93 -29.64
N ALA A 430 -21.64 24.78 -29.44
CA ALA A 430 -20.20 24.68 -29.53
C ALA A 430 -19.67 25.06 -30.93
N ALA A 431 -20.32 24.61 -31.99
CA ALA A 431 -20.01 24.99 -33.36
C ALA A 431 -20.16 26.51 -33.60
N LEU A 432 -21.25 27.11 -33.11
CA LEU A 432 -21.45 28.57 -33.21
C LEU A 432 -20.39 29.38 -32.47
N ARG A 433 -19.96 28.92 -31.26
CA ARG A 433 -18.87 29.55 -30.51
C ARG A 433 -17.54 29.44 -31.25
N MET A 434 -17.25 28.28 -31.82
CA MET A 434 -16.02 28.06 -32.60
C MET A 434 -16.00 28.98 -33.84
N ASP A 435 -17.08 29.05 -34.60
CA ASP A 435 -17.22 29.95 -35.75
C ASP A 435 -17.02 31.41 -35.37
N ALA A 436 -17.64 31.84 -34.25
CA ALA A 436 -17.50 33.19 -33.74
C ALA A 436 -16.06 33.50 -33.29
N ALA A 437 -15.40 32.58 -32.66
CA ALA A 437 -13.97 32.71 -32.25
C ALA A 437 -13.06 32.83 -33.46
N VAL A 438 -13.25 31.97 -34.46
CA VAL A 438 -12.53 32.02 -35.74
C VAL A 438 -12.75 33.37 -36.45
N ARG A 439 -13.99 33.83 -36.61
CA ARG A 439 -14.27 35.15 -37.19
C ARG A 439 -13.61 36.28 -36.42
N LYS A 440 -13.59 36.23 -35.09
CA LYS A 440 -12.95 37.24 -34.25
C LYS A 440 -11.42 37.23 -34.39
N ALA A 441 -10.80 36.04 -34.50
CA ALA A 441 -9.36 35.90 -34.71
C ALA A 441 -8.92 36.47 -36.07
N PHE A 442 -9.74 36.30 -37.11
CA PHE A 442 -9.46 36.82 -38.47
C PHE A 442 -9.98 38.22 -38.70
N ALA A 443 -10.81 38.78 -37.80
CA ALA A 443 -11.30 40.14 -37.91
C ALA A 443 -10.17 41.16 -37.69
N GLY A 444 -9.62 41.72 -38.80
CA GLY A 444 -8.54 42.70 -38.74
C GLY A 444 -7.27 42.29 -39.52
N HIS A 445 -7.18 41.05 -39.96
CA HIS A 445 -6.08 40.63 -40.86
C HIS A 445 -6.51 40.71 -42.31
N LYS A 446 -5.65 41.32 -43.16
CA LYS A 446 -5.87 41.27 -44.62
C LYS A 446 -5.43 39.90 -45.13
N LEU A 447 -6.14 39.39 -46.14
CA LEU A 447 -5.89 38.08 -46.75
C LEU A 447 -4.40 37.90 -47.18
N ASP A 448 -3.77 38.99 -47.57
CA ASP A 448 -2.35 38.98 -48.03
C ASP A 448 -1.32 38.71 -46.87
N GLU A 449 -1.69 38.92 -45.61
CA GLU A 449 -0.83 38.67 -44.42
C GLU A 449 -0.85 37.20 -43.97
N LEU A 450 -1.80 36.40 -44.44
CA LEU A 450 -1.95 34.97 -44.11
C LEU A 450 -1.19 34.04 -45.06
N GLU A 451 -0.77 34.54 -46.25
CA GLU A 451 0.01 33.77 -47.22
C GLU A 451 1.53 33.83 -46.95
N GLU A 452 2.01 34.79 -46.15
CA GLU A 452 3.45 34.95 -45.84
C GLU A 452 3.92 34.13 -44.60
N SER A 453 3.03 33.38 -43.94
CA SER A 453 3.36 32.63 -42.69
C SER A 453 3.43 31.10 -42.87
N ASN A 454 3.60 30.60 -44.08
CA ASN A 454 3.83 29.18 -44.39
C ASN A 454 5.26 28.89 -44.75
#